data_61ac9a6f99e7fa7ff0f1adee8552ea81
#
_entry.id   61ac9a6f99e7fa7ff0f1adee8552ea81
#
_cell.length_a   1.000
_cell.length_b   1.000
_cell.length_c   1.000
_cell.angle_alpha   90.00
_cell.angle_beta   90.00
_cell.angle_gamma   90.00
#
_symmetry.space_group_name_H-M   'P 1'
#
loop_
_entity.id
_entity.type
_entity.pdbx_description
1 polymer ?
#
loop_
_entity_poly.entity_id
_entity_poly.type
_entity_poly.pdbx_seq_one_letter_code
_entity_poly.pdbx_strand_id
1 'polypeptide(L)'
;MSLSANASSPIPASSAPLLQAEGVTVRFDACERPFDVVRDVSFTLHPGRTLCLVGESGCGKSMTALSLLRLIPEPGRLAAGRILFEGRDLAELSESAMERVRGRDIGMIFQEPMTSLNPVIRVGEQVAEPLMRHLRLSKKAALAEAVELFRLVGIPAPDMRVRDYPHLSLIHI
;
A
#
# COMPACT_ATOMS: atom_id res chain seq x y z
N MET A 1 11.70 -21.41 -1.14
CA MET A 1 10.69 -21.47 -0.08
C MET A 1 9.34 -21.05 -0.68
N SER A 2 8.30 -21.83 -0.42
CA SER A 2 6.98 -21.63 -1.03
C SER A 2 6.13 -20.76 -0.12
N LEU A 3 5.52 -19.69 -0.67
CA LEU A 3 4.47 -18.93 0.00
C LEU A 3 3.18 -19.78 -0.04
N SER A 4 2.59 -20.04 1.13
CA SER A 4 1.29 -20.69 1.21
C SER A 4 0.21 -19.64 1.45
N ALA A 5 -0.76 -19.55 0.55
CA ALA A 5 -1.97 -18.76 0.73
C ALA A 5 -3.07 -19.65 1.30
N ASN A 6 -3.58 -19.31 2.48
CA ASN A 6 -4.68 -20.04 3.08
C ASN A 6 -5.98 -19.22 2.96
N ALA A 7 -6.91 -19.70 2.15
CA ALA A 7 -8.22 -19.10 1.97
C ALA A 7 -9.23 -19.89 2.81
N SER A 8 -9.76 -19.29 3.87
CA SER A 8 -10.81 -19.89 4.70
C SER A 8 -12.19 -19.33 4.33
N SER A 9 -13.12 -20.23 4.00
CA SER A 9 -14.54 -20.15 3.71
C SER A 9 -14.91 -20.17 2.21
N PRO A 10 -15.98 -20.88 1.83
CA PRO A 10 -16.41 -20.99 0.45
C PRO A 10 -16.81 -19.62 -0.11
N ILE A 11 -16.19 -19.24 -1.21
CA ILE A 11 -16.48 -18.01 -1.95
C ILE A 11 -17.87 -18.20 -2.59
N PRO A 12 -18.84 -17.30 -2.38
CA PRO A 12 -20.06 -17.34 -3.17
C PRO A 12 -19.69 -17.19 -4.66
N ALA A 13 -20.21 -18.05 -5.50
CA ALA A 13 -19.80 -18.21 -6.92
C ALA A 13 -20.08 -16.99 -7.84
N SER A 14 -20.38 -15.81 -7.29
CA SER A 14 -20.94 -14.67 -8.03
C SER A 14 -20.17 -13.35 -7.92
N SER A 15 -19.06 -13.25 -7.20
CA SER A 15 -18.33 -11.96 -7.16
C SER A 15 -17.05 -12.01 -8.00
N ALA A 16 -16.94 -11.09 -8.97
CA ALA A 16 -15.71 -10.89 -9.70
C ALA A 16 -14.53 -10.60 -8.72
N PRO A 17 -13.34 -11.10 -9.01
CA PRO A 17 -12.16 -10.79 -8.20
C PRO A 17 -11.90 -9.29 -8.13
N LEU A 18 -11.55 -8.80 -6.92
CA LEU A 18 -11.11 -7.42 -6.73
C LEU A 18 -9.66 -7.25 -7.17
N LEU A 19 -8.80 -8.19 -6.75
CA LEU A 19 -7.38 -8.20 -7.09
C LEU A 19 -6.92 -9.63 -7.38
N GLN A 20 -6.14 -9.80 -8.44
CA GLN A 20 -5.54 -11.08 -8.81
C GLN A 20 -4.04 -10.87 -9.07
N ALA A 21 -3.23 -11.70 -8.47
CA ALA A 21 -1.83 -11.88 -8.81
C ALA A 21 -1.69 -13.21 -9.53
N GLU A 22 -1.06 -13.23 -10.70
CA GLU A 22 -0.91 -14.41 -11.55
C GLU A 22 0.56 -14.59 -11.90
N GLY A 23 1.22 -15.60 -11.33
CA GLY A 23 2.60 -15.95 -11.63
C GLY A 23 3.61 -14.85 -11.30
N VAL A 24 3.33 -14.00 -10.30
CA VAL A 24 4.14 -12.84 -9.97
C VAL A 24 5.55 -13.26 -9.55
N THR A 25 6.54 -12.74 -10.26
CA THR A 25 7.96 -12.96 -9.98
C THR A 25 8.67 -11.61 -9.89
N VAL A 26 9.32 -11.35 -8.74
CA VAL A 26 10.13 -10.14 -8.51
C VAL A 26 11.58 -10.52 -8.50
N ARG A 27 12.37 -9.86 -9.37
CA ARG A 27 13.80 -10.09 -9.57
C ARG A 27 14.62 -8.87 -9.26
N PHE A 28 15.78 -9.10 -8.64
CA PHE A 28 16.82 -8.11 -8.46
C PHE A 28 18.02 -8.42 -9.35
N ASP A 29 18.40 -7.44 -10.17
CA ASP A 29 19.50 -7.57 -11.15
C ASP A 29 20.81 -6.93 -10.64
N ALA A 30 20.91 -6.57 -9.33
CA ALA A 30 22.04 -5.81 -8.75
C ALA A 30 23.34 -6.58 -8.52
N CYS A 31 23.35 -7.90 -8.69
CA CYS A 31 24.51 -8.74 -8.44
C CYS A 31 24.98 -9.40 -9.72
N GLU A 32 26.21 -9.93 -9.73
CA GLU A 32 26.73 -10.74 -10.84
C GLU A 32 25.78 -11.87 -11.27
N ARG A 33 24.87 -12.26 -10.38
CA ARG A 33 23.80 -13.24 -10.66
C ARG A 33 22.45 -12.66 -10.21
N PRO A 34 21.50 -12.44 -11.14
CA PRO A 34 20.13 -12.07 -10.81
C PRO A 34 19.48 -13.11 -9.89
N PHE A 35 18.67 -12.67 -8.94
CA PHE A 35 17.94 -13.58 -8.05
C PHE A 35 16.48 -13.15 -7.88
N ASP A 36 15.60 -14.14 -7.72
CA ASP A 36 14.18 -13.94 -7.52
C ASP A 36 13.86 -13.91 -6.02
N VAL A 37 13.37 -12.76 -5.53
CA VAL A 37 12.90 -12.59 -4.14
C VAL A 37 11.46 -13.10 -3.99
N VAL A 38 10.66 -12.96 -5.04
CA VAL A 38 9.33 -13.53 -5.17
C VAL A 38 9.32 -14.38 -6.43
N ARG A 39 8.80 -15.61 -6.36
CA ARG A 39 8.81 -16.53 -7.49
C ARG A 39 7.45 -17.16 -7.66
N ASP A 40 6.83 -16.93 -8.82
CA ASP A 40 5.61 -17.60 -9.29
C ASP A 40 4.47 -17.55 -8.25
N VAL A 41 4.22 -16.39 -7.67
CA VAL A 41 3.18 -16.21 -6.65
C VAL A 41 1.86 -15.87 -7.32
N SER A 42 0.83 -16.67 -7.00
CA SER A 42 -0.53 -16.46 -7.50
C SER A 42 -1.53 -16.48 -6.35
N PHE A 43 -2.45 -15.52 -6.34
CA PHE A 43 -3.57 -15.47 -5.41
C PHE A 43 -4.68 -14.57 -5.95
N THR A 44 -5.86 -14.72 -5.35
CA THR A 44 -7.03 -13.91 -5.68
C THR A 44 -7.65 -13.34 -4.42
N LEU A 45 -7.96 -12.04 -4.43
CA LEU A 45 -8.70 -11.35 -3.39
C LEU A 45 -10.07 -10.96 -3.90
N HIS A 46 -11.10 -11.30 -3.14
CA HIS A 46 -12.49 -10.94 -3.44
C HIS A 46 -12.98 -9.79 -2.56
N PRO A 47 -13.96 -9.00 -2.99
CA PRO A 47 -14.55 -7.95 -2.18
C PRO A 47 -15.04 -8.46 -0.82
N GLY A 48 -14.80 -7.68 0.25
CA GLY A 48 -15.20 -8.03 1.61
C GLY A 48 -14.46 -9.22 2.22
N ARG A 49 -13.37 -9.69 1.61
CA ARG A 49 -12.55 -10.80 2.12
C ARG A 49 -11.17 -10.32 2.54
N THR A 50 -10.60 -11.01 3.50
CA THR A 50 -9.22 -10.84 3.94
C THR A 50 -8.39 -12.02 3.47
N LEU A 51 -7.25 -11.72 2.84
CA LEU A 51 -6.23 -12.71 2.47
C LEU A 51 -5.00 -12.52 3.36
N CYS A 52 -4.57 -13.58 4.01
CA CYS A 52 -3.35 -13.59 4.81
C CYS A 52 -2.21 -14.28 4.07
N LEU A 53 -1.09 -13.57 3.87
CA LEU A 53 0.16 -14.14 3.39
C LEU A 53 1.01 -14.55 4.60
N VAL A 54 1.23 -15.86 4.77
CA VAL A 54 1.99 -16.42 5.89
C VAL A 54 3.30 -17.00 5.38
N GLY A 55 4.35 -16.85 6.17
CA GLY A 55 5.69 -17.37 5.86
C GLY A 55 6.74 -16.80 6.78
N GLU A 56 7.93 -17.36 6.75
CA GLU A 56 9.09 -16.93 7.55
C GLU A 56 9.56 -15.52 7.20
N SER A 57 10.38 -14.91 8.08
CA SER A 57 11.03 -13.64 7.75
C SER A 57 11.89 -13.79 6.51
N GLY A 58 11.86 -12.81 5.61
CA GLY A 58 12.63 -12.83 4.36
C GLY A 58 12.03 -13.65 3.22
N CYS A 59 10.89 -14.33 3.38
CA CYS A 59 10.29 -15.13 2.30
C CYS A 59 9.56 -14.34 1.20
N GLY A 60 9.68 -13.00 1.17
CA GLY A 60 9.13 -12.16 0.09
C GLY A 60 7.74 -11.56 0.33
N LYS A 61 7.11 -11.72 1.50
CA LYS A 61 5.76 -11.17 1.78
C LYS A 61 5.64 -9.68 1.52
N SER A 62 6.54 -8.89 2.12
CA SER A 62 6.55 -7.43 1.95
C SER A 62 6.85 -7.05 0.50
N MET A 63 7.75 -7.78 -0.17
CA MET A 63 8.06 -7.55 -1.57
C MET A 63 6.88 -7.87 -2.48
N THR A 64 6.11 -8.91 -2.18
CA THR A 64 4.85 -9.21 -2.86
C THR A 64 3.87 -8.06 -2.71
N ALA A 65 3.68 -7.53 -1.48
CA ALA A 65 2.80 -6.39 -1.26
C ALA A 65 3.27 -5.11 -2.01
N LEU A 66 4.56 -4.81 -2.00
CA LEU A 66 5.14 -3.68 -2.74
C LEU A 66 4.97 -3.85 -4.26
N SER A 67 5.05 -5.08 -4.77
CA SER A 67 4.87 -5.36 -6.20
C SER A 67 3.46 -5.01 -6.68
N LEU A 68 2.43 -5.20 -5.85
CA LEU A 68 1.04 -4.84 -6.18
C LEU A 68 0.89 -3.34 -6.49
N LEU A 69 1.69 -2.51 -5.85
CA LEU A 69 1.67 -1.05 -6.02
C LEU A 69 2.79 -0.51 -6.92
N ARG A 70 3.58 -1.40 -7.56
CA ARG A 70 4.78 -1.01 -8.32
C ARG A 70 5.74 -0.15 -7.50
N LEU A 71 5.91 -0.50 -6.21
CA LEU A 71 6.83 0.16 -5.27
C LEU A 71 8.06 -0.71 -4.99
N ILE A 72 8.41 -1.60 -5.91
CA ILE A 72 9.63 -2.40 -5.81
C ILE A 72 10.83 -1.45 -5.84
N PRO A 73 11.72 -1.46 -4.83
CA PRO A 73 12.90 -0.60 -4.85
C PRO A 73 13.87 -1.02 -5.94
N GLU A 74 14.49 -0.05 -6.60
CA GLU A 74 15.57 -0.34 -7.54
C GLU A 74 16.75 -1.05 -6.87
N PRO A 75 17.40 -1.96 -7.59
CA PRO A 75 17.24 -2.37 -8.98
C PRO A 75 16.27 -3.56 -9.17
N GLY A 76 15.30 -3.73 -8.25
CA GLY A 76 14.28 -4.75 -8.36
C GLY A 76 13.22 -4.39 -9.41
N ARG A 77 12.64 -5.43 -10.02
CA ARG A 77 11.54 -5.26 -11.00
C ARG A 77 10.58 -6.44 -11.00
N LEU A 78 9.40 -6.22 -11.51
CA LEU A 78 8.48 -7.29 -11.87
C LEU A 78 9.06 -7.99 -13.12
N ALA A 79 9.52 -9.23 -12.95
CA ALA A 79 10.18 -9.99 -14.01
C ALA A 79 9.22 -10.87 -14.80
N ALA A 80 8.14 -11.32 -14.16
CA ALA A 80 7.08 -12.12 -14.81
C ALA A 80 5.78 -12.00 -14.02
N GLY A 81 4.70 -12.44 -14.64
CA GLY A 81 3.36 -12.46 -14.09
C GLY A 81 2.58 -11.18 -14.36
N ARG A 82 1.33 -11.16 -13.86
CA ARG A 82 0.40 -10.04 -14.00
C ARG A 82 -0.25 -9.71 -12.67
N ILE A 83 -0.64 -8.45 -12.50
CA ILE A 83 -1.36 -7.96 -11.33
C ILE A 83 -2.60 -7.23 -11.83
N LEU A 84 -3.75 -7.87 -11.66
CA LEU A 84 -5.03 -7.36 -12.13
C LEU A 84 -5.79 -6.74 -10.95
N PHE A 85 -6.20 -5.49 -11.07
CA PHE A 85 -7.11 -4.82 -10.15
C PHE A 85 -8.39 -4.46 -10.89
N GLU A 86 -9.51 -5.02 -10.45
CA GLU A 86 -10.81 -4.90 -11.14
C GLU A 86 -10.71 -5.23 -12.64
N GLY A 87 -9.94 -6.27 -12.97
CA GLY A 87 -9.70 -6.75 -14.34
C GLY A 87 -8.71 -5.91 -15.15
N ARG A 88 -8.14 -4.82 -14.61
CA ARG A 88 -7.13 -3.98 -15.27
C ARG A 88 -5.73 -4.38 -14.84
N ASP A 89 -4.83 -4.61 -15.78
CA ASP A 89 -3.43 -4.92 -15.46
C ASP A 89 -2.71 -3.65 -14.96
N LEU A 90 -2.26 -3.69 -13.71
CA LEU A 90 -1.54 -2.59 -13.07
C LEU A 90 -0.15 -2.37 -13.68
N ALA A 91 0.46 -3.40 -14.29
CA ALA A 91 1.77 -3.30 -14.93
C ALA A 91 1.72 -2.45 -16.21
N GLU A 92 0.58 -2.46 -16.92
CA GLU A 92 0.36 -1.72 -18.17
C GLU A 92 -0.05 -0.25 -17.96
N LEU A 93 -0.39 0.14 -16.73
CA LEU A 93 -0.81 1.51 -16.44
C LEU A 93 0.36 2.49 -16.59
N SER A 94 0.06 3.66 -17.16
CA SER A 94 0.99 4.79 -17.09
C SER A 94 1.24 5.19 -15.63
N GLU A 95 2.37 5.85 -15.33
CA GLU A 95 2.68 6.27 -13.95
C GLU A 95 1.59 7.21 -13.40
N SER A 96 1.08 8.13 -14.20
CA SER A 96 -0.02 9.02 -13.79
C SER A 96 -1.33 8.28 -13.48
N ALA A 97 -1.58 7.14 -14.14
CA ALA A 97 -2.72 6.28 -13.84
C ALA A 97 -2.46 5.49 -12.54
N MET A 98 -1.24 4.99 -12.36
CA MET A 98 -0.83 4.25 -11.16
C MET A 98 -0.83 5.15 -9.92
N GLU A 99 -0.45 6.42 -10.03
CA GLU A 99 -0.57 7.41 -8.95
C GLU A 99 -2.00 7.61 -8.46
N ARG A 100 -3.00 7.46 -9.35
CA ARG A 100 -4.41 7.51 -8.93
C ARG A 100 -4.84 6.25 -8.18
N VAL A 101 -4.30 5.09 -8.56
CA VAL A 101 -4.56 3.82 -7.86
C VAL A 101 -3.96 3.84 -6.46
N ARG A 102 -2.70 4.32 -6.35
CA ARG A 102 -2.01 4.42 -5.06
C ARG A 102 -2.71 5.44 -4.16
N GLY A 103 -3.16 5.00 -2.99
CA GLY A 103 -3.77 5.83 -1.96
C GLY A 103 -5.27 6.11 -2.14
N ARG A 104 -5.81 6.03 -3.37
CA ARG A 104 -7.24 6.16 -3.62
C ARG A 104 -7.95 4.82 -3.66
N ASP A 105 -7.46 3.92 -4.52
CA ASP A 105 -8.10 2.63 -4.80
C ASP A 105 -7.44 1.52 -3.95
N ILE A 106 -6.12 1.59 -3.75
CA ILE A 106 -5.34 0.67 -2.92
C ILE A 106 -4.48 1.47 -1.95
N GLY A 107 -4.78 1.34 -0.65
CA GLY A 107 -3.96 1.86 0.44
C GLY A 107 -2.94 0.83 0.94
N MET A 108 -1.82 1.28 1.49
CA MET A 108 -0.81 0.42 2.10
C MET A 108 -0.38 0.97 3.46
N ILE A 109 -0.33 0.10 4.47
CA ILE A 109 0.26 0.41 5.77
C ILE A 109 1.63 -0.27 5.84
N PHE A 110 2.68 0.54 6.00
CA PHE A 110 4.06 0.03 6.10
C PHE A 110 4.36 -0.49 7.50
N GLN A 111 5.32 -1.41 7.59
CA GLN A 111 5.68 -2.05 8.84
C GLN A 111 6.33 -1.09 9.86
N GLU A 112 6.98 -0.03 9.39
CA GLU A 112 7.60 1.01 10.22
C GLU A 112 6.89 2.36 10.01
N PRO A 113 5.81 2.65 10.77
CA PRO A 113 5.01 3.87 10.57
C PRO A 113 5.81 5.15 10.87
N MET A 114 6.82 5.08 11.73
CA MET A 114 7.67 6.23 12.09
C MET A 114 8.45 6.80 10.91
N THR A 115 8.84 5.95 9.94
CA THR A 115 9.57 6.37 8.74
C THR A 115 8.63 6.84 7.61
N SER A 116 7.33 6.64 7.77
CA SER A 116 6.33 6.99 6.75
C SER A 116 6.02 8.48 6.71
N LEU A 117 6.29 9.20 7.79
CA LEU A 117 6.07 10.64 7.88
C LEU A 117 7.37 11.42 7.68
N ASN A 118 7.32 12.45 6.84
CA ASN A 118 8.44 13.37 6.66
C ASN A 118 8.59 14.25 7.92
N PRO A 119 9.73 14.18 8.64
CA PRO A 119 9.91 14.87 9.92
C PRO A 119 9.91 16.41 9.83
N VAL A 120 10.13 16.96 8.64
CA VAL A 120 10.19 18.43 8.42
C VAL A 120 8.91 19.00 7.83
N ILE A 121 7.86 18.20 7.68
CA ILE A 121 6.53 18.64 7.23
C ILE A 121 5.53 18.36 8.35
N ARG A 122 4.61 19.31 8.58
CA ARG A 122 3.57 19.16 9.61
C ARG A 122 2.67 17.96 9.32
N VAL A 123 2.27 17.24 10.38
CA VAL A 123 1.46 16.01 10.20
C VAL A 123 0.12 16.29 9.50
N GLY A 124 -0.53 17.41 9.81
CA GLY A 124 -1.76 17.78 9.13
C GLY A 124 -1.60 18.06 7.63
N GLU A 125 -0.47 18.62 7.22
CA GLU A 125 -0.20 18.84 5.79
C GLU A 125 0.01 17.50 5.06
N GLN A 126 0.68 16.55 5.68
CA GLN A 126 0.88 15.21 5.12
C GLN A 126 -0.43 14.42 5.01
N VAL A 127 -1.31 14.54 6.01
CA VAL A 127 -2.65 13.91 5.96
C VAL A 127 -3.57 14.63 4.96
N ALA A 128 -3.44 15.94 4.79
CA ALA A 128 -4.23 16.72 3.84
C ALA A 128 -3.82 16.48 2.38
N GLU A 129 -2.57 16.11 2.11
CA GLU A 129 -2.05 15.93 0.75
C GLU A 129 -2.85 14.89 -0.07
N PRO A 130 -3.11 13.66 0.40
CA PRO A 130 -3.96 12.71 -0.30
C PRO A 130 -5.38 13.21 -0.53
N LEU A 131 -5.95 13.96 0.41
CA LEU A 131 -7.29 14.52 0.28
C LEU A 131 -7.35 15.58 -0.83
N MET A 132 -6.35 16.46 -0.91
CA MET A 132 -6.23 17.41 -2.01
C MET A 132 -6.02 16.70 -3.36
N ARG A 133 -5.16 15.69 -3.39
CA ARG A 133 -4.79 14.99 -4.63
C ARG A 133 -5.93 14.13 -5.18
N HIS A 134 -6.57 13.34 -4.32
CA HIS A 134 -7.56 12.34 -4.75
C HIS A 134 -9.00 12.85 -4.70
N LEU A 135 -9.34 13.71 -3.73
CA LEU A 135 -10.69 14.26 -3.56
C LEU A 135 -10.81 15.70 -4.10
N ARG A 136 -9.70 16.29 -4.58
CA ARG A 136 -9.66 17.66 -5.11
C ARG A 136 -10.14 18.72 -4.12
N LEU A 137 -9.96 18.48 -2.82
CA LEU A 137 -10.31 19.46 -1.79
C LEU A 137 -9.36 20.66 -1.84
N SER A 138 -9.88 21.84 -1.47
CA SER A 138 -9.01 22.98 -1.20
C SER A 138 -8.12 22.70 0.02
N LYS A 139 -6.95 23.35 0.13
CA LYS A 139 -6.04 23.18 1.28
C LYS A 139 -6.75 23.40 2.62
N LYS A 140 -7.64 24.41 2.68
CA LYS A 140 -8.42 24.71 3.89
C LYS A 140 -9.38 23.57 4.25
N ALA A 141 -10.12 23.04 3.27
CA ALA A 141 -11.03 21.91 3.49
C ALA A 141 -10.28 20.62 3.85
N ALA A 142 -9.17 20.34 3.18
CA ALA A 142 -8.35 19.16 3.46
C ALA A 142 -7.73 19.19 4.88
N LEU A 143 -7.28 20.36 5.34
CA LEU A 143 -6.78 20.51 6.72
C LEU A 143 -7.91 20.36 7.75
N ALA A 144 -9.10 20.86 7.48
CA ALA A 144 -10.26 20.66 8.35
C ALA A 144 -10.62 19.17 8.44
N GLU A 145 -10.62 18.46 7.31
CA GLU A 145 -10.86 17.01 7.28
C GLU A 145 -9.75 16.24 8.01
N ALA A 146 -8.49 16.66 7.89
CA ALA A 146 -7.40 16.06 8.66
C ALA A 146 -7.62 16.15 10.18
N VAL A 147 -8.19 17.25 10.69
CA VAL A 147 -8.58 17.39 12.10
C VAL A 147 -9.66 16.38 12.47
N GLU A 148 -10.68 16.20 11.62
CA GLU A 148 -11.73 15.21 11.86
C GLU A 148 -11.19 13.77 11.84
N LEU A 149 -10.27 13.44 10.92
CA LEU A 149 -9.60 12.15 10.90
C LEU A 149 -8.79 11.92 12.18
N PHE A 150 -8.08 12.92 12.70
CA PHE A 150 -7.37 12.83 13.98
C PHE A 150 -8.32 12.57 15.15
N ARG A 151 -9.50 13.23 15.14
CA ARG A 151 -10.55 13.02 16.15
C ARG A 151 -11.11 11.59 16.06
N LEU A 152 -11.34 11.11 14.85
CA LEU A 152 -11.86 9.76 14.61
C LEU A 152 -10.94 8.66 15.14
N VAL A 153 -9.62 8.83 15.00
CA VAL A 153 -8.63 7.87 15.52
C VAL A 153 -8.20 8.13 16.97
N GLY A 154 -8.85 9.06 17.65
CA GLY A 154 -8.64 9.31 19.09
C GLY A 154 -7.38 10.10 19.44
N ILE A 155 -6.77 10.84 18.51
CA ILE A 155 -5.64 11.70 18.80
C ILE A 155 -6.11 12.87 19.70
N PRO A 156 -5.50 13.07 20.88
CA PRO A 156 -5.91 14.15 21.78
C PRO A 156 -5.56 15.53 21.21
N ALA A 157 -6.42 16.52 21.46
CA ALA A 157 -6.26 17.92 20.99
C ALA A 157 -5.98 18.02 19.47
N PRO A 158 -6.82 17.45 18.59
CA PRO A 158 -6.54 17.31 17.16
C PRO A 158 -6.30 18.65 16.46
N ASP A 159 -6.99 19.72 16.87
CA ASP A 159 -6.82 21.09 16.32
C ASP A 159 -5.41 21.68 16.56
N MET A 160 -4.74 21.23 17.61
CA MET A 160 -3.35 21.58 17.88
C MET A 160 -2.39 20.64 17.19
N ARG A 161 -2.63 19.31 17.32
CA ARG A 161 -1.75 18.26 16.78
C ARG A 161 -1.57 18.32 15.27
N VAL A 162 -2.60 18.74 14.54
CA VAL A 162 -2.52 18.92 13.08
C VAL A 162 -1.41 19.88 12.65
N ARG A 163 -0.96 20.77 13.56
CA ARG A 163 0.11 21.76 13.33
C ARG A 163 1.49 21.30 13.79
N ASP A 164 1.56 20.18 14.51
CA ASP A 164 2.81 19.64 15.03
C ASP A 164 3.62 18.94 13.93
N TYR A 165 4.90 18.76 14.21
CA TYR A 165 5.77 17.88 13.41
C TYR A 165 5.74 16.47 13.96
N PRO A 166 6.02 15.44 13.16
CA PRO A 166 5.91 14.03 13.57
C PRO A 166 6.63 13.71 14.88
N HIS A 167 7.85 14.20 15.08
CA HIS A 167 8.65 13.94 16.27
C HIS A 167 8.07 14.54 17.56
N LEU A 168 7.25 15.58 17.46
CA LEU A 168 6.56 16.19 18.61
C LEU A 168 5.21 15.51 18.91
N SER A 169 4.58 14.95 17.91
CA SER A 169 3.26 14.31 18.03
C SER A 169 3.32 12.91 18.60
N LEU A 170 4.42 12.17 18.35
CA LEU A 170 4.56 10.74 18.68
C LEU A 170 5.12 10.47 20.08
N ILE A 171 5.64 11.50 20.79
CA ILE A 171 6.18 11.34 22.17
C ILE A 171 5.05 11.17 23.22
N HIS A 172 3.79 11.42 22.83
CA HIS A 172 2.65 11.45 23.75
C HIS A 172 1.52 10.45 23.41
N ILE A 173 1.80 9.45 22.57
CA ILE A 173 0.86 8.35 22.28
C ILE A 173 1.25 7.09 23.02
#